data_493c683001059b87ecd15a967566c19b
#
_entry.id   493c683001059b87ecd15a967566c19b
#
_cell.length_a   1.000
_cell.length_b   1.000
_cell.length_c   1.000
_cell.angle_alpha   90.00
_cell.angle_beta   90.00
_cell.angle_gamma   90.00
#
_symmetry.space_group_name_H-M   'P 1'
#
loop_
_entity.id
_entity.type
_entity.pdbx_description
1 polymer ?
#
loop_
_entity_poly.entity_id
_entity_poly.type
_entity_poly.pdbx_seq_one_letter_code
_entity_poly.pdbx_strand_id
1 'polypeptide(L)'
;MKNFLTGIIAVIMASAVNAADEVKLQLQWVTQAQFAGYYVALDKGFYKDEGLDVTILPGGPDVAPPQVLAGGGADVMLNWMPSALAARERGLQVVNIAQPFKSSGLMLTCWKDTGIKSPADFKGRTIGVWFYGNEYPFLSWMSQEGIKTDGGADGVTVLRQGFNVDPLLQRQADCISTMTYNEYWQVIDAGVSPDELVTFKYEEQGVATLEDGIYALEENLKDPAFKDKMVRFVRASMKGWKHAEANPDEAAEIVLDNDASGAQTEKHQKRMMGEIAKLTAGSNGSLDPADFDRTVATLLAGGSDPVITKKPEGAWTHEITDAALN
;
A
#
# COMPACT_ATOMS: atom_id res chain seq x y z
N MET A 1 -21.73 -2.15 79.72
CA MET A 1 -21.36 -2.99 78.56
C MET A 1 -21.45 -2.06 77.36
N LYS A 2 -20.26 -1.66 76.79
CA LYS A 2 -20.14 -0.78 75.61
C LYS A 2 -19.84 -1.64 74.40
N ASN A 3 -20.76 -1.71 73.45
CA ASN A 3 -20.56 -2.39 72.18
C ASN A 3 -19.82 -1.44 71.25
N PHE A 4 -18.62 -1.80 70.85
CA PHE A 4 -17.88 -1.17 69.74
C PHE A 4 -18.29 -1.83 68.42
N LEU A 5 -18.99 -1.12 67.55
CA LEU A 5 -19.21 -1.50 66.18
C LEU A 5 -17.99 -1.06 65.36
N THR A 6 -17.19 -2.01 64.89
CA THR A 6 -16.12 -1.74 63.96
C THR A 6 -16.66 -1.77 62.53
N GLY A 7 -16.83 -0.61 61.91
CA GLY A 7 -17.23 -0.50 60.51
C GLY A 7 -16.04 -0.80 59.61
N ILE A 8 -16.15 -1.83 58.77
CA ILE A 8 -15.20 -2.12 57.68
C ILE A 8 -15.57 -1.25 56.49
N ILE A 9 -14.74 -0.26 56.19
CA ILE A 9 -14.85 0.53 54.95
C ILE A 9 -14.17 -0.27 53.82
N ALA A 10 -14.97 -0.89 52.95
CA ALA A 10 -14.49 -1.48 51.72
C ALA A 10 -14.16 -0.36 50.72
N VAL A 11 -12.89 -0.12 50.46
CA VAL A 11 -12.43 0.76 49.40
C VAL A 11 -12.58 0.01 48.07
N ILE A 12 -13.61 0.33 47.30
CA ILE A 12 -13.79 -0.13 45.94
C ILE A 12 -12.81 0.71 45.08
N MET A 13 -11.67 0.14 44.70
CA MET A 13 -10.85 0.70 43.65
C MET A 13 -11.60 0.49 42.32
N ALA A 14 -12.27 1.52 41.85
CA ALA A 14 -12.76 1.57 40.46
C ALA A 14 -11.54 1.68 39.56
N SER A 15 -11.18 0.58 38.92
CA SER A 15 -10.22 0.62 37.77
C SER A 15 -10.90 1.48 36.72
N ALA A 16 -10.36 2.66 36.44
CA ALA A 16 -10.74 3.45 35.29
C ALA A 16 -10.40 2.59 34.03
N VAL A 17 -11.42 2.04 33.40
CA VAL A 17 -11.26 1.47 32.06
C VAL A 17 -11.00 2.68 31.16
N ASN A 18 -9.75 2.92 30.79
CA ASN A 18 -9.44 3.89 29.77
C ASN A 18 -10.15 3.43 28.48
N ALA A 19 -10.93 4.31 27.87
CA ALA A 19 -11.47 4.06 26.56
C ALA A 19 -10.29 3.79 25.58
N ALA A 20 -10.46 2.85 24.67
CA ALA A 20 -9.46 2.57 23.66
C ALA A 20 -9.26 3.81 22.76
N ASP A 21 -8.03 4.06 22.35
CA ASP A 21 -7.74 5.16 21.42
C ASP A 21 -8.20 4.79 20.02
N GLU A 22 -9.06 5.61 19.44
CA GLU A 22 -9.52 5.43 18.06
C GLU A 22 -8.40 5.68 17.05
N VAL A 23 -8.31 4.81 16.02
CA VAL A 23 -7.42 4.95 14.86
C VAL A 23 -8.19 4.62 13.60
N LYS A 24 -8.21 5.53 12.64
CA LYS A 24 -8.76 5.29 11.30
C LYS A 24 -7.62 5.09 10.31
N LEU A 25 -7.56 3.90 9.72
CA LEU A 25 -6.60 3.54 8.66
C LEU A 25 -7.29 3.60 7.30
N GLN A 26 -6.86 4.49 6.42
CA GLN A 26 -7.30 4.54 5.03
C GLN A 26 -6.43 3.61 4.18
N LEU A 27 -7.03 2.58 3.58
CA LEU A 27 -6.35 1.74 2.60
C LEU A 27 -6.19 2.47 1.27
N GLN A 28 -5.17 2.10 0.51
CA GLN A 28 -4.96 2.62 -0.84
C GLN A 28 -5.92 1.99 -1.86
N TRP A 29 -6.31 0.75 -1.68
CA TRP A 29 -7.11 -0.03 -2.61
C TRP A 29 -8.27 -0.73 -1.90
N VAL A 30 -9.08 -1.48 -2.65
CA VAL A 30 -10.19 -2.27 -2.11
C VAL A 30 -9.69 -3.33 -1.13
N THR A 31 -10.57 -3.81 -0.27
CA THR A 31 -10.28 -4.91 0.67
C THR A 31 -9.83 -6.14 -0.09
N GLN A 32 -8.58 -6.56 0.17
CA GLN A 32 -7.97 -7.75 -0.44
C GLN A 32 -6.73 -8.17 0.35
N ALA A 33 -6.17 -9.35 0.08
CA ALA A 33 -5.05 -9.93 0.83
C ALA A 33 -3.75 -9.09 0.78
N GLN A 34 -3.67 -8.10 -0.12
CA GLN A 34 -2.64 -7.04 -0.10
C GLN A 34 -2.55 -6.35 1.26
N PHE A 35 -3.63 -6.30 2.02
CA PHE A 35 -3.72 -5.63 3.31
C PHE A 35 -3.91 -6.61 4.47
N ALA A 36 -3.63 -7.89 4.25
CA ALA A 36 -3.94 -8.96 5.19
C ALA A 36 -3.36 -8.73 6.60
N GLY A 37 -2.14 -8.18 6.71
CA GLY A 37 -1.53 -7.94 8.01
C GLY A 37 -2.36 -7.03 8.92
N TYR A 38 -3.04 -6.03 8.36
CA TYR A 38 -3.89 -5.11 9.13
C TYR A 38 -5.21 -5.76 9.54
N TYR A 39 -5.84 -6.53 8.65
CA TYR A 39 -7.05 -7.28 8.96
C TYR A 39 -6.79 -8.38 9.99
N VAL A 40 -5.67 -9.09 9.89
CA VAL A 40 -5.22 -10.06 10.89
C VAL A 40 -4.97 -9.38 12.24
N ALA A 41 -4.33 -8.20 12.26
CA ALA A 41 -4.14 -7.47 13.51
C ALA A 41 -5.46 -7.07 14.17
N LEU A 42 -6.47 -6.74 13.36
CA LEU A 42 -7.82 -6.41 13.83
C LEU A 42 -8.53 -7.67 14.36
N ASP A 43 -8.61 -8.73 13.56
CA ASP A 43 -9.32 -9.98 13.88
C ASP A 43 -8.74 -10.70 15.11
N LYS A 44 -7.40 -10.81 15.16
CA LYS A 44 -6.69 -11.44 16.29
C LYS A 44 -6.64 -10.57 17.55
N GLY A 45 -7.20 -9.37 17.50
CA GLY A 45 -7.24 -8.45 18.63
C GLY A 45 -5.91 -7.80 18.97
N PHE A 46 -4.90 -7.82 18.08
CA PHE A 46 -3.59 -7.25 18.37
C PHE A 46 -3.66 -5.73 18.57
N TYR A 47 -4.55 -5.03 17.87
CA TYR A 47 -4.83 -3.61 18.13
C TYR A 47 -5.47 -3.40 19.50
N LYS A 48 -6.42 -4.25 19.86
CA LYS A 48 -7.10 -4.19 21.17
C LYS A 48 -6.15 -4.46 22.33
N ASP A 49 -5.20 -5.37 22.15
CA ASP A 49 -4.15 -5.65 23.14
C ASP A 49 -3.26 -4.42 23.41
N GLU A 50 -3.11 -3.55 22.40
CA GLU A 50 -2.40 -2.26 22.49
C GLU A 50 -3.31 -1.10 22.92
N GLY A 51 -4.56 -1.37 23.32
CA GLY A 51 -5.53 -0.36 23.74
C GLY A 51 -6.03 0.52 22.59
N LEU A 52 -6.06 -0.01 21.36
CA LEU A 52 -6.52 0.70 20.17
C LEU A 52 -7.85 0.14 19.67
N ASP A 53 -8.73 1.03 19.21
CA ASP A 53 -9.94 0.73 18.43
C ASP A 53 -9.70 1.16 16.98
N VAL A 54 -9.36 0.19 16.12
CA VAL A 54 -8.94 0.47 14.74
C VAL A 54 -10.10 0.24 13.78
N THR A 55 -10.40 1.27 12.98
CA THR A 55 -11.32 1.19 11.84
C THR A 55 -10.51 1.20 10.56
N ILE A 56 -10.67 0.16 9.72
CA ILE A 56 -10.05 0.08 8.40
C ILE A 56 -11.04 0.60 7.36
N LEU A 57 -10.67 1.66 6.65
CA LEU A 57 -11.45 2.27 5.59
C LEU A 57 -10.98 1.74 4.24
N PRO A 58 -11.83 1.07 3.44
CA PRO A 58 -11.43 0.58 2.13
C PRO A 58 -11.11 1.75 1.19
N GLY A 59 -10.17 1.50 0.28
CA GLY A 59 -9.83 2.40 -0.82
C GLY A 59 -10.47 1.96 -2.13
N GLY A 60 -9.86 2.35 -3.24
CA GLY A 60 -10.30 1.99 -4.58
C GLY A 60 -9.75 2.92 -5.66
N PRO A 61 -10.09 2.68 -6.94
CA PRO A 61 -9.53 3.43 -8.07
C PRO A 61 -9.93 4.91 -8.08
N ASP A 62 -10.96 5.31 -7.32
CA ASP A 62 -11.46 6.68 -7.21
C ASP A 62 -11.23 7.30 -5.83
N VAL A 63 -10.51 6.60 -4.95
CA VAL A 63 -10.13 7.10 -3.63
C VAL A 63 -8.69 7.60 -3.67
N ALA A 64 -8.47 8.82 -3.22
CA ALA A 64 -7.14 9.41 -3.06
C ALA A 64 -6.78 9.48 -1.56
N PRO A 65 -6.04 8.52 -1.00
CA PRO A 65 -5.73 8.48 0.43
C PRO A 65 -5.10 9.77 0.99
N PRO A 66 -4.22 10.49 0.25
CA PRO A 66 -3.69 11.76 0.73
C PRO A 66 -4.77 12.82 0.95
N GLN A 67 -5.85 12.84 0.15
CA GLN A 67 -6.95 13.79 0.33
C GLN A 67 -7.82 13.41 1.53
N VAL A 68 -8.05 12.11 1.76
CA VAL A 68 -8.77 11.62 2.94
C VAL A 68 -8.02 12.00 4.22
N LEU A 69 -6.70 11.77 4.24
CA LEU A 69 -5.83 12.13 5.37
C LEU A 69 -5.82 13.64 5.61
N ALA A 70 -5.64 14.45 4.56
CA ALA A 70 -5.65 15.91 4.64
C ALA A 70 -6.98 16.47 5.13
N GLY A 71 -8.09 15.82 4.78
CA GLY A 71 -9.44 16.19 5.22
C GLY A 71 -9.80 15.73 6.65
N GLY A 72 -8.89 15.04 7.35
CA GLY A 72 -9.13 14.50 8.69
C GLY A 72 -10.08 13.28 8.70
N GLY A 73 -10.29 12.66 7.54
CA GLY A 73 -11.11 11.44 7.41
C GLY A 73 -10.42 10.19 7.96
N ALA A 74 -9.09 10.22 8.07
CA ALA A 74 -8.27 9.16 8.63
C ALA A 74 -7.12 9.73 9.47
N ASP A 75 -6.58 8.91 10.40
CA ASP A 75 -5.39 9.23 11.20
C ASP A 75 -4.10 8.85 10.45
N VAL A 76 -4.15 7.74 9.72
CA VAL A 76 -3.07 7.19 8.90
C VAL A 76 -3.60 6.68 7.57
N MET A 77 -2.74 6.65 6.58
CA MET A 77 -3.05 6.06 5.28
C MET A 77 -1.99 5.06 4.85
N LEU A 78 -2.40 4.08 4.05
CA LEU A 78 -1.50 3.32 3.20
C LEU A 78 -1.39 4.02 1.86
N ASN A 79 -0.19 4.13 1.35
CA ASN A 79 0.02 4.70 0.03
C ASN A 79 1.35 4.23 -0.59
N TRP A 80 1.41 4.27 -1.91
CA TRP A 80 2.68 4.13 -2.60
C TRP A 80 3.52 5.38 -2.40
N MET A 81 4.82 5.20 -2.22
CA MET A 81 5.73 6.31 -1.95
C MET A 81 5.71 7.39 -3.06
N PRO A 82 5.65 7.06 -4.37
CA PRO A 82 5.51 8.09 -5.41
C PRO A 82 4.34 9.05 -5.18
N SER A 83 3.18 8.52 -4.85
CA SER A 83 1.98 9.33 -4.55
C SER A 83 2.15 10.16 -3.29
N ALA A 84 2.73 9.59 -2.23
CA ALA A 84 2.99 10.28 -0.98
C ALA A 84 4.00 11.43 -1.17
N LEU A 85 5.09 11.22 -1.94
CA LEU A 85 6.08 12.24 -2.23
C LEU A 85 5.52 13.34 -3.15
N ALA A 86 4.70 12.98 -4.13
CA ALA A 86 3.99 13.95 -4.95
C ALA A 86 3.01 14.80 -4.14
N ALA A 87 2.34 14.22 -3.15
CA ALA A 87 1.48 14.98 -2.23
C ALA A 87 2.32 15.93 -1.35
N ARG A 88 3.51 15.47 -0.89
CA ARG A 88 4.45 16.29 -0.12
C ARG A 88 5.00 17.45 -0.94
N GLU A 89 5.35 17.23 -2.21
CA GLU A 89 5.79 18.29 -3.14
C GLU A 89 4.71 19.39 -3.30
N ARG A 90 3.43 18.99 -3.24
CA ARG A 90 2.28 19.91 -3.30
C ARG A 90 1.89 20.53 -1.95
N GLY A 91 2.71 20.30 -0.90
CA GLY A 91 2.56 20.94 0.41
C GLY A 91 1.90 20.09 1.50
N LEU A 92 1.38 18.90 1.20
CA LEU A 92 0.83 17.99 2.23
C LEU A 92 1.98 17.24 2.91
N GLN A 93 2.40 17.68 4.08
CA GLN A 93 3.54 17.15 4.80
C GLN A 93 3.22 15.77 5.42
N VAL A 94 3.26 14.72 4.59
CA VAL A 94 3.12 13.32 5.03
C VAL A 94 4.49 12.71 5.30
N VAL A 95 4.57 11.84 6.32
CA VAL A 95 5.79 11.16 6.75
C VAL A 95 5.54 9.66 6.73
N ASN A 96 6.41 8.89 6.07
CA ASN A 96 6.43 7.44 6.19
C ASN A 96 6.88 7.06 7.60
N ILE A 97 6.03 6.34 8.33
CA ILE A 97 6.27 5.92 9.71
C ILE A 97 6.52 4.41 9.84
N ALA A 98 6.21 3.64 8.78
CA ALA A 98 6.59 2.24 8.65
C ALA A 98 6.45 1.78 7.18
N GLN A 99 7.28 0.79 6.78
CA GLN A 99 7.36 0.26 5.43
C GLN A 99 7.34 -1.27 5.44
N PRO A 100 6.16 -1.91 5.50
CA PRO A 100 6.07 -3.37 5.50
C PRO A 100 6.56 -4.01 4.19
N PHE A 101 6.24 -3.40 3.04
CA PHE A 101 6.66 -3.89 1.72
C PHE A 101 8.11 -3.52 1.43
N LYS A 102 8.92 -4.53 1.05
CA LYS A 102 10.36 -4.36 0.74
C LYS A 102 10.65 -4.33 -0.76
N SER A 103 9.71 -4.78 -1.59
CA SER A 103 9.85 -4.78 -3.03
C SER A 103 8.53 -4.47 -3.72
N SER A 104 8.61 -4.09 -5.00
CA SER A 104 7.44 -3.74 -5.82
C SER A 104 6.84 -4.98 -6.48
N GLY A 105 5.52 -5.08 -6.44
CA GLY A 105 4.76 -6.06 -7.24
C GLY A 105 4.33 -5.51 -8.59
N LEU A 106 4.61 -4.24 -8.90
CA LEU A 106 4.14 -3.60 -10.12
C LEU A 106 4.85 -4.16 -11.36
N MET A 107 4.05 -4.44 -12.39
CA MET A 107 4.54 -4.84 -13.71
C MET A 107 3.57 -4.40 -14.83
N LEU A 108 4.05 -4.38 -16.06
CA LEU A 108 3.20 -4.37 -17.25
C LEU A 108 3.01 -5.80 -17.73
N THR A 109 1.78 -6.17 -18.04
CA THR A 109 1.41 -7.42 -18.72
C THR A 109 0.91 -7.09 -20.12
N CYS A 110 1.56 -7.64 -21.13
CA CYS A 110 1.32 -7.35 -22.53
C CYS A 110 0.95 -8.63 -23.29
N TRP A 111 0.16 -8.50 -24.34
CA TRP A 111 -0.01 -9.60 -25.29
C TRP A 111 1.29 -9.85 -26.09
N LYS A 112 1.72 -11.09 -26.13
CA LYS A 112 2.94 -11.50 -26.83
C LYS A 112 2.84 -11.33 -28.35
N ASP A 113 1.65 -11.49 -28.92
CA ASP A 113 1.41 -11.35 -30.36
C ASP A 113 1.47 -9.90 -30.85
N THR A 114 1.53 -8.92 -29.96
CA THR A 114 1.83 -7.52 -30.31
C THR A 114 3.26 -7.31 -30.79
N GLY A 115 4.14 -8.29 -30.55
CA GLY A 115 5.56 -8.23 -30.90
C GLY A 115 6.41 -7.41 -29.93
N ILE A 116 5.84 -6.93 -28.82
CA ILE A 116 6.57 -6.22 -27.77
C ILE A 116 7.55 -7.18 -27.09
N LYS A 117 8.85 -6.83 -27.06
CA LYS A 117 9.92 -7.62 -26.44
C LYS A 117 10.78 -6.80 -25.49
N SER A 118 10.72 -5.49 -25.60
CA SER A 118 11.50 -4.55 -24.81
C SER A 118 10.73 -3.25 -24.61
N PRO A 119 11.11 -2.38 -23.67
CA PRO A 119 10.49 -1.06 -23.51
C PRO A 119 10.49 -0.19 -24.77
N ALA A 120 11.51 -0.33 -25.61
CA ALA A 120 11.59 0.41 -26.88
C ALA A 120 10.42 0.11 -27.84
N ASP A 121 9.79 -1.06 -27.70
CA ASP A 121 8.66 -1.51 -28.53
C ASP A 121 7.31 -0.94 -28.07
N PHE A 122 7.29 -0.17 -26.97
CA PHE A 122 6.06 0.50 -26.49
C PHE A 122 5.60 1.65 -27.38
N LYS A 123 6.49 2.20 -28.22
CA LYS A 123 6.16 3.28 -29.15
C LYS A 123 5.00 2.88 -30.06
N GLY A 124 4.02 3.78 -30.19
CA GLY A 124 2.80 3.56 -30.96
C GLY A 124 1.78 2.61 -30.31
N ARG A 125 2.03 2.14 -29.06
CA ARG A 125 1.17 1.21 -28.37
C ARG A 125 0.21 1.93 -27.43
N THR A 126 -0.88 1.23 -27.05
CA THR A 126 -1.79 1.65 -26.00
C THR A 126 -1.48 0.87 -24.74
N ILE A 127 -1.23 1.57 -23.63
CA ILE A 127 -0.88 0.98 -22.35
C ILE A 127 -1.87 1.45 -21.28
N GLY A 128 -2.54 0.51 -20.65
CA GLY A 128 -3.42 0.76 -19.50
C GLY A 128 -2.59 1.06 -18.26
N VAL A 129 -2.90 2.18 -17.60
CA VAL A 129 -2.19 2.66 -16.42
C VAL A 129 -3.21 3.14 -15.39
N TRP A 130 -3.02 2.78 -14.11
CA TRP A 130 -3.81 3.36 -13.03
C TRP A 130 -3.39 4.81 -12.78
N PHE A 131 -4.34 5.61 -12.27
CA PHE A 131 -4.15 7.03 -11.95
C PHE A 131 -4.18 7.29 -10.43
N TYR A 132 -4.27 8.55 -10.05
CA TYR A 132 -4.23 9.06 -8.68
C TYR A 132 -2.90 8.79 -7.94
N GLY A 133 -1.80 8.88 -8.68
CA GLY A 133 -0.44 8.72 -8.16
C GLY A 133 0.18 7.35 -8.46
N ASN A 134 -0.62 6.39 -8.92
CA ASN A 134 -0.11 5.07 -9.33
C ASN A 134 0.54 5.11 -10.73
N GLU A 135 0.29 6.16 -11.52
CA GLU A 135 0.91 6.39 -12.83
C GLU A 135 2.38 6.82 -12.75
N TYR A 136 2.81 7.37 -11.63
CA TYR A 136 4.11 8.02 -11.53
C TYR A 136 5.31 7.11 -11.85
N PRO A 137 5.40 5.86 -11.39
CA PRO A 137 6.50 4.97 -11.78
C PRO A 137 6.53 4.72 -13.28
N PHE A 138 5.36 4.55 -13.91
CA PHE A 138 5.24 4.37 -15.35
C PHE A 138 5.70 5.61 -16.13
N LEU A 139 5.22 6.79 -15.75
CA LEU A 139 5.60 8.04 -16.40
C LEU A 139 7.11 8.30 -16.30
N SER A 140 7.68 8.06 -15.12
CA SER A 140 9.13 8.17 -14.92
C SER A 140 9.90 7.18 -15.79
N TRP A 141 9.42 5.94 -15.89
CA TRP A 141 10.04 4.93 -16.75
C TRP A 141 10.00 5.33 -18.22
N MET A 142 8.83 5.73 -18.74
CA MET A 142 8.72 6.19 -20.12
C MET A 142 9.63 7.38 -20.41
N SER A 143 9.76 8.29 -19.48
CA SER A 143 10.67 9.43 -19.60
C SER A 143 12.14 8.99 -19.68
N GLN A 144 12.57 8.02 -18.88
CA GLN A 144 13.93 7.45 -18.92
C GLN A 144 14.22 6.76 -20.26
N GLU A 145 13.22 6.12 -20.85
CA GLU A 145 13.32 5.48 -22.18
C GLU A 145 13.21 6.50 -23.34
N GLY A 146 12.97 7.78 -23.05
CA GLY A 146 12.73 8.80 -24.08
C GLY A 146 11.43 8.58 -24.86
N ILE A 147 10.44 7.95 -24.27
CA ILE A 147 9.13 7.65 -24.84
C ILE A 147 8.11 8.66 -24.32
N LYS A 148 7.43 9.35 -25.22
CA LYS A 148 6.36 10.28 -24.87
C LYS A 148 5.11 9.54 -24.40
N THR A 149 4.32 10.17 -23.54
CA THR A 149 3.09 9.59 -22.99
C THR A 149 1.82 10.32 -23.47
N ASP A 150 1.94 11.10 -24.53
CA ASP A 150 0.87 11.87 -25.18
C ASP A 150 0.32 11.20 -26.45
N GLY A 151 0.78 9.96 -26.75
CA GLY A 151 0.38 9.19 -27.92
C GLY A 151 1.27 9.48 -29.16
N GLY A 152 0.77 9.02 -30.30
CA GLY A 152 1.50 9.14 -31.58
C GLY A 152 2.50 8.02 -31.83
N ALA A 153 3.17 8.07 -33.00
CA ALA A 153 4.05 7.00 -33.46
C ALA A 153 5.32 6.84 -32.61
N ASP A 154 5.79 7.92 -32.00
CA ASP A 154 6.99 7.95 -31.15
C ASP A 154 6.70 7.90 -29.65
N GLY A 155 5.45 7.76 -29.27
CA GLY A 155 4.98 7.74 -27.89
C GLY A 155 4.05 6.59 -27.61
N VAL A 156 3.58 6.51 -26.37
CA VAL A 156 2.52 5.59 -25.92
C VAL A 156 1.21 6.35 -25.73
N THR A 157 0.10 5.72 -26.08
CA THR A 157 -1.22 6.17 -25.69
C THR A 157 -1.53 5.60 -24.32
N VAL A 158 -1.66 6.47 -23.30
CA VAL A 158 -1.99 6.05 -21.95
C VAL A 158 -3.50 5.94 -21.82
N LEU A 159 -3.98 4.71 -21.60
CA LEU A 159 -5.38 4.42 -21.31
C LEU A 159 -5.58 4.41 -19.79
N ARG A 160 -6.53 5.21 -19.29
CA ARG A 160 -6.87 5.16 -17.87
C ARG A 160 -7.52 3.81 -17.53
N GLN A 161 -6.81 3.01 -16.75
CA GLN A 161 -7.23 1.70 -16.31
C GLN A 161 -8.08 1.77 -15.05
N GLY A 162 -9.18 1.01 -15.01
CA GLY A 162 -9.95 0.75 -13.81
C GLY A 162 -9.34 -0.37 -12.97
N PHE A 163 -10.15 -1.02 -12.14
CA PHE A 163 -9.67 -2.09 -11.25
C PHE A 163 -9.66 -3.49 -11.90
N ASN A 164 -10.20 -3.66 -13.11
CA ASN A 164 -10.29 -4.92 -13.82
C ASN A 164 -9.28 -5.02 -14.99
N VAL A 165 -9.19 -6.20 -15.58
CA VAL A 165 -8.26 -6.51 -16.67
C VAL A 165 -8.92 -6.48 -18.07
N ASP A 166 -10.15 -6.02 -18.16
CA ASP A 166 -10.93 -5.94 -19.42
C ASP A 166 -10.19 -5.21 -20.54
N PRO A 167 -9.46 -4.10 -20.29
CA PRO A 167 -8.74 -3.43 -21.39
C PRO A 167 -7.76 -4.34 -22.11
N LEU A 168 -7.11 -5.27 -21.41
CA LEU A 168 -6.24 -6.27 -22.03
C LEU A 168 -7.06 -7.34 -22.74
N LEU A 169 -8.04 -7.95 -22.04
CA LEU A 169 -8.83 -9.07 -22.57
C LEU A 169 -9.62 -8.68 -23.82
N GLN A 170 -10.11 -7.44 -23.86
CA GLN A 170 -10.88 -6.90 -25.00
C GLN A 170 -9.99 -6.24 -26.07
N ARG A 171 -8.66 -6.35 -25.95
CA ARG A 171 -7.69 -5.76 -26.90
C ARG A 171 -7.84 -4.23 -27.06
N GLN A 172 -8.31 -3.54 -26.03
CA GLN A 172 -8.36 -2.07 -25.98
C GLN A 172 -6.98 -1.48 -25.65
N ALA A 173 -6.12 -2.27 -25.00
CA ALA A 173 -4.73 -1.96 -24.70
C ALA A 173 -3.83 -3.13 -25.11
N ASP A 174 -2.62 -2.81 -25.59
CA ASP A 174 -1.58 -3.79 -25.90
C ASP A 174 -0.97 -4.36 -24.61
N CYS A 175 -0.85 -3.50 -23.59
CA CYS A 175 -0.39 -3.82 -22.25
C CYS A 175 -1.32 -3.17 -21.22
N ILE A 176 -1.34 -3.72 -20.01
CA ILE A 176 -1.96 -3.09 -18.83
C ILE A 176 -1.02 -3.16 -17.63
N SER A 177 -1.18 -2.22 -16.71
CA SER A 177 -0.62 -2.32 -15.36
C SER A 177 -1.23 -3.50 -14.64
N THR A 178 -0.41 -4.32 -14.02
CA THR A 178 -0.82 -5.46 -13.19
C THR A 178 0.10 -5.56 -11.99
N MET A 179 -0.42 -6.17 -10.93
CA MET A 179 0.42 -6.56 -9.80
C MET A 179 0.76 -8.05 -9.91
N THR A 180 1.95 -8.44 -9.51
CA THR A 180 2.39 -9.84 -9.45
C THR A 180 1.46 -10.69 -8.59
N TYR A 181 0.70 -10.08 -7.70
CA TYR A 181 -0.18 -10.74 -6.75
C TYR A 181 -1.67 -10.62 -7.09
N ASN A 182 -2.09 -9.77 -8.03
CA ASN A 182 -3.51 -9.50 -8.30
C ASN A 182 -3.88 -9.65 -9.79
N GLU A 183 -3.82 -8.57 -10.59
CA GLU A 183 -4.41 -8.52 -11.95
C GLU A 183 -3.77 -9.52 -12.90
N TYR A 184 -2.50 -9.82 -12.76
CA TYR A 184 -1.86 -10.88 -13.56
C TYR A 184 -2.63 -12.20 -13.44
N TRP A 185 -3.01 -12.57 -12.23
CA TRP A 185 -3.75 -13.78 -11.98
C TRP A 185 -5.22 -13.70 -12.43
N GLN A 186 -5.80 -12.51 -12.45
CA GLN A 186 -7.13 -12.30 -13.06
C GLN A 186 -7.08 -12.57 -14.58
N VAL A 187 -6.01 -12.13 -15.26
CA VAL A 187 -5.79 -12.46 -16.70
C VAL A 187 -5.67 -13.98 -16.90
N ILE A 188 -4.89 -14.66 -16.08
CA ILE A 188 -4.73 -16.13 -16.14
C ILE A 188 -6.06 -16.84 -15.84
N ASP A 189 -6.77 -16.42 -14.81
CA ASP A 189 -8.07 -17.02 -14.43
C ASP A 189 -9.18 -16.75 -15.47
N ALA A 190 -9.02 -15.72 -16.31
CA ALA A 190 -9.87 -15.48 -17.49
C ALA A 190 -9.58 -16.43 -18.66
N GLY A 191 -8.60 -17.34 -18.51
CA GLY A 191 -8.29 -18.38 -19.50
C GLY A 191 -7.10 -18.05 -20.43
N VAL A 192 -6.39 -16.95 -20.20
CA VAL A 192 -5.20 -16.60 -20.97
C VAL A 192 -4.01 -17.44 -20.49
N SER A 193 -3.29 -18.09 -21.42
CA SER A 193 -2.09 -18.83 -21.10
C SER A 193 -0.93 -17.87 -20.78
N PRO A 194 -0.09 -18.18 -19.77
CA PRO A 194 1.17 -17.42 -19.55
C PRO A 194 2.05 -17.32 -20.79
N ASP A 195 2.01 -18.32 -21.69
CA ASP A 195 2.77 -18.34 -22.94
C ASP A 195 2.28 -17.32 -23.99
N GLU A 196 1.06 -16.79 -23.82
CA GLU A 196 0.49 -15.74 -24.66
C GLU A 196 0.85 -14.33 -24.17
N LEU A 197 1.53 -14.23 -23.03
CA LEU A 197 1.86 -12.97 -22.38
C LEU A 197 3.38 -12.72 -22.37
N VAL A 198 3.73 -11.46 -22.31
CA VAL A 198 5.04 -10.97 -21.90
C VAL A 198 4.87 -9.98 -20.76
N THR A 199 5.71 -10.07 -19.75
CA THR A 199 5.64 -9.21 -18.56
C THR A 199 6.92 -8.42 -18.39
N PHE A 200 6.79 -7.19 -17.89
CA PHE A 200 7.90 -6.30 -17.55
C PHE A 200 7.74 -5.89 -16.09
N LYS A 201 8.45 -6.53 -15.18
CA LYS A 201 8.45 -6.16 -13.77
C LYS A 201 9.30 -4.92 -13.55
N TYR A 202 8.78 -3.96 -12.84
CA TYR A 202 9.48 -2.69 -12.58
C TYR A 202 10.79 -2.89 -11.80
N GLU A 203 10.84 -3.91 -10.93
CA GLU A 203 12.09 -4.32 -10.26
C GLU A 203 13.19 -4.70 -11.27
N GLU A 204 12.84 -5.46 -12.30
CA GLU A 204 13.77 -5.93 -13.34
C GLU A 204 14.16 -4.81 -14.32
N GLN A 205 13.35 -3.76 -14.41
CA GLN A 205 13.62 -2.59 -15.27
C GLN A 205 14.40 -1.48 -14.53
N GLY A 206 14.67 -1.65 -13.23
CA GLY A 206 15.37 -0.67 -12.42
C GLY A 206 14.56 0.60 -12.10
N VAL A 207 13.24 0.54 -12.23
CA VAL A 207 12.32 1.66 -12.00
C VAL A 207 11.31 1.37 -10.87
N ALA A 208 11.59 0.34 -10.07
CA ALA A 208 10.77 0.01 -8.92
C ALA A 208 10.76 1.13 -7.88
N THR A 209 9.59 1.34 -7.30
CA THR A 209 9.36 2.31 -6.22
C THR A 209 8.73 1.60 -5.02
N LEU A 210 8.88 2.16 -3.83
CA LEU A 210 8.28 1.59 -2.62
C LEU A 210 6.75 1.68 -2.65
N GLU A 211 6.10 0.56 -2.33
CA GLU A 211 4.65 0.38 -2.25
C GLU A 211 4.19 0.30 -0.79
N ASP A 212 2.92 0.56 -0.56
CA ASP A 212 2.15 0.28 0.66
C ASP A 212 2.84 0.63 2.00
N GLY A 213 3.49 1.80 2.02
CA GLY A 213 3.97 2.38 3.27
C GLY A 213 2.83 2.95 4.12
N ILE A 214 3.06 3.05 5.42
CA ILE A 214 2.17 3.70 6.39
C ILE A 214 2.60 5.15 6.53
N TYR A 215 1.66 6.08 6.34
CA TYR A 215 1.92 7.52 6.38
C TYR A 215 1.00 8.23 7.36
N ALA A 216 1.57 9.19 8.10
CA ALA A 216 0.85 10.11 8.96
C ALA A 216 1.19 11.56 8.60
N LEU A 217 0.39 12.53 9.04
CA LEU A 217 0.73 13.95 8.92
C LEU A 217 1.87 14.31 9.88
N GLU A 218 2.86 15.05 9.38
CA GLU A 218 3.99 15.55 10.18
C GLU A 218 3.53 16.39 11.38
N GLU A 219 2.46 17.17 11.19
CA GLU A 219 1.88 18.00 12.25
C GLU A 219 1.35 17.15 13.42
N ASN A 220 0.65 16.05 13.10
CA ASN A 220 0.12 15.15 14.12
C ASN A 220 1.23 14.43 14.90
N LEU A 221 2.36 14.13 14.25
CA LEU A 221 3.52 13.48 14.90
C LEU A 221 4.23 14.39 15.92
N LYS A 222 3.92 15.68 15.96
CA LYS A 222 4.43 16.60 16.99
C LYS A 222 3.72 16.41 18.33
N ASP A 223 2.50 15.86 18.33
CA ASP A 223 1.77 15.50 19.55
C ASP A 223 2.33 14.18 20.11
N PRO A 224 2.89 14.18 21.34
CA PRO A 224 3.40 12.97 21.97
C PRO A 224 2.35 11.86 22.15
N ALA A 225 1.07 12.21 22.38
CA ALA A 225 0.01 11.23 22.52
C ALA A 225 -0.33 10.56 21.18
N PHE A 226 -0.36 11.33 20.08
CA PHE A 226 -0.52 10.77 18.74
C PHE A 226 0.68 9.91 18.35
N LYS A 227 1.90 10.35 18.66
CA LYS A 227 3.11 9.58 18.40
C LYS A 227 3.08 8.22 19.12
N ASP A 228 2.73 8.18 20.41
CA ASP A 228 2.56 6.93 21.18
C ASP A 228 1.48 6.02 20.55
N LYS A 229 0.35 6.60 20.15
CA LYS A 229 -0.72 5.89 19.45
C LYS A 229 -0.19 5.23 18.17
N MET A 230 0.65 5.91 17.38
CA MET A 230 1.27 5.38 16.16
C MET A 230 2.29 4.27 16.46
N VAL A 231 3.06 4.38 17.53
CA VAL A 231 3.97 3.31 17.98
C VAL A 231 3.20 2.01 18.27
N ARG A 232 2.11 2.12 19.03
CA ARG A 232 1.24 0.97 19.34
C ARG A 232 0.58 0.40 18.09
N PHE A 233 0.10 1.26 17.19
CA PHE A 233 -0.52 0.88 15.91
C PHE A 233 0.47 0.12 15.02
N VAL A 234 1.68 0.63 14.82
CA VAL A 234 2.71 -0.02 14.01
C VAL A 234 3.13 -1.36 14.62
N ARG A 235 3.30 -1.44 15.95
CA ARG A 235 3.64 -2.70 16.64
C ARG A 235 2.59 -3.78 16.38
N ALA A 236 1.32 -3.46 16.58
CA ALA A 236 0.22 -4.39 16.32
C ALA A 236 0.11 -4.77 14.85
N SER A 237 0.27 -3.80 13.93
CA SER A 237 0.24 -4.04 12.48
C SER A 237 1.35 -5.00 12.06
N MET A 238 2.59 -4.82 12.53
CA MET A 238 3.71 -5.70 12.20
C MET A 238 3.55 -7.09 12.81
N LYS A 239 2.92 -7.20 13.99
CA LYS A 239 2.52 -8.50 14.56
C LYS A 239 1.49 -9.20 13.66
N GLY A 240 0.54 -8.44 13.10
CA GLY A 240 -0.43 -8.95 12.12
C GLY A 240 0.22 -9.42 10.84
N TRP A 241 1.16 -8.66 10.28
CA TRP A 241 1.93 -9.06 9.10
C TRP A 241 2.72 -10.35 9.32
N LYS A 242 3.42 -10.46 10.44
CA LYS A 242 4.16 -11.67 10.80
C LYS A 242 3.24 -12.89 10.95
N HIS A 243 2.05 -12.71 11.49
CA HIS A 243 1.05 -13.78 11.58
C HIS A 243 0.53 -14.17 10.20
N ALA A 244 0.21 -13.20 9.34
CA ALA A 244 -0.30 -13.42 7.98
C ALA A 244 0.72 -14.18 7.11
N GLU A 245 1.99 -13.84 7.20
CA GLU A 245 3.07 -14.54 6.49
C GLU A 245 3.21 -16.01 6.95
N ALA A 246 3.04 -16.27 8.25
CA ALA A 246 3.13 -17.60 8.82
C ALA A 246 1.86 -18.45 8.58
N ASN A 247 0.70 -17.82 8.35
CA ASN A 247 -0.61 -18.46 8.23
C ASN A 247 -1.38 -17.87 7.03
N PRO A 248 -0.88 -18.03 5.78
CA PRO A 248 -1.41 -17.32 4.63
C PRO A 248 -2.86 -17.69 4.26
N ASP A 249 -3.27 -18.94 4.48
CA ASP A 249 -4.64 -19.37 4.21
C ASP A 249 -5.63 -18.71 5.19
N GLU A 250 -5.31 -18.74 6.49
CA GLU A 250 -6.12 -18.05 7.51
C GLU A 250 -6.18 -16.54 7.27
N ALA A 251 -5.06 -15.93 6.90
CA ALA A 251 -5.02 -14.50 6.58
C ALA A 251 -5.92 -14.14 5.40
N ALA A 252 -5.95 -14.98 4.37
CA ALA A 252 -6.86 -14.79 3.22
C ALA A 252 -8.33 -14.94 3.63
N GLU A 253 -8.68 -15.88 4.50
CA GLU A 253 -10.04 -16.07 5.03
C GLU A 253 -10.49 -14.85 5.86
N ILE A 254 -9.62 -14.35 6.75
CA ILE A 254 -9.90 -13.14 7.53
C ILE A 254 -10.17 -11.92 6.61
N VAL A 255 -9.42 -11.79 5.53
CA VAL A 255 -9.66 -10.71 4.54
C VAL A 255 -11.01 -10.87 3.87
N LEU A 256 -11.40 -12.08 3.48
CA LEU A 256 -12.70 -12.36 2.86
C LEU A 256 -13.86 -12.04 3.80
N ASP A 257 -13.74 -12.36 5.08
CA ASP A 257 -14.75 -12.03 6.09
C ASP A 257 -14.95 -10.50 6.25
N ASN A 258 -13.95 -9.71 5.88
CA ASN A 258 -13.98 -8.25 5.91
C ASN A 258 -14.30 -7.61 4.54
N ASP A 259 -14.44 -8.39 3.45
CA ASP A 259 -14.80 -7.87 2.13
C ASP A 259 -16.30 -7.63 2.01
N ALA A 260 -16.74 -6.41 2.31
CA ALA A 260 -18.14 -6.01 2.16
C ALA A 260 -18.60 -5.94 0.68
N SER A 261 -17.69 -5.96 -0.29
CA SER A 261 -18.01 -5.88 -1.71
C SER A 261 -18.49 -7.23 -2.27
N GLY A 262 -18.05 -8.35 -1.68
CA GLY A 262 -18.29 -9.71 -2.18
C GLY A 262 -17.62 -9.98 -3.54
N ALA A 263 -16.69 -9.12 -3.97
CA ALA A 263 -16.00 -9.26 -5.26
C ALA A 263 -14.81 -10.21 -5.20
N GLN A 264 -14.30 -10.50 -3.99
CA GLN A 264 -13.15 -11.35 -3.80
C GLN A 264 -13.53 -12.83 -3.76
N THR A 265 -12.63 -13.69 -4.23
CA THR A 265 -12.80 -15.14 -4.16
C THR A 265 -11.71 -15.79 -3.31
N GLU A 266 -12.04 -16.87 -2.59
CA GLU A 266 -11.10 -17.59 -1.75
C GLU A 266 -9.83 -18.02 -2.51
N LYS A 267 -10.01 -18.64 -3.70
CA LYS A 267 -8.89 -19.06 -4.55
C LYS A 267 -7.94 -17.91 -4.86
N HIS A 268 -8.50 -16.73 -5.23
CA HIS A 268 -7.71 -15.58 -5.62
C HIS A 268 -7.01 -14.97 -4.40
N GLN A 269 -7.70 -14.84 -3.27
CA GLN A 269 -7.11 -14.26 -2.06
C GLN A 269 -6.02 -15.12 -1.44
N LYS A 270 -6.16 -16.46 -1.42
CA LYS A 270 -5.09 -17.37 -0.99
C LYS A 270 -3.85 -17.27 -1.87
N ARG A 271 -4.06 -17.18 -3.20
CA ARG A 271 -2.94 -16.95 -4.13
C ARG A 271 -2.30 -15.59 -3.90
N MET A 272 -3.09 -14.53 -3.77
CA MET A 272 -2.62 -13.17 -3.49
C MET A 272 -1.78 -13.14 -2.22
N MET A 273 -2.26 -13.73 -1.13
CA MET A 273 -1.50 -13.76 0.13
C MET A 273 -0.13 -14.43 -0.03
N GLY A 274 -0.06 -15.53 -0.80
CA GLY A 274 1.21 -16.21 -1.10
C GLY A 274 2.20 -15.35 -1.89
N GLU A 275 1.72 -14.49 -2.79
CA GLU A 275 2.56 -13.54 -3.52
C GLU A 275 2.94 -12.33 -2.66
N ILE A 276 2.02 -11.81 -1.86
CA ILE A 276 2.27 -10.70 -0.92
C ILE A 276 3.35 -11.09 0.09
N ALA A 277 3.31 -12.31 0.63
CA ALA A 277 4.33 -12.79 1.55
C ALA A 277 5.76 -12.73 0.99
N LYS A 278 5.92 -12.76 -0.34
CA LYS A 278 7.24 -12.60 -0.98
C LYS A 278 7.70 -11.13 -0.96
N LEU A 279 6.76 -10.18 -1.05
CA LEU A 279 7.05 -8.74 -1.05
C LEU A 279 7.32 -8.18 0.36
N THR A 280 6.77 -8.83 1.38
CA THR A 280 6.96 -8.47 2.79
C THR A 280 8.02 -9.31 3.50
N ALA A 281 8.50 -10.38 2.86
CA ALA A 281 9.44 -11.34 3.45
C ALA A 281 10.66 -10.67 4.10
N GLY A 282 10.87 -10.99 5.38
CA GLY A 282 11.99 -10.43 6.15
C GLY A 282 11.84 -8.96 6.55
N SER A 283 10.68 -8.37 6.30
CA SER A 283 10.40 -7.00 6.76
C SER A 283 10.22 -6.97 8.27
N ASN A 284 10.90 -6.02 8.91
CA ASN A 284 10.59 -5.60 10.26
C ASN A 284 9.74 -4.32 10.30
N GLY A 285 9.26 -3.84 9.16
CA GLY A 285 8.49 -2.59 9.05
C GLY A 285 9.33 -1.32 9.01
N SER A 286 10.65 -1.41 9.17
CA SER A 286 11.53 -0.24 9.06
C SER A 286 11.85 0.07 7.61
N LEU A 287 11.77 1.34 7.21
CA LEU A 287 12.13 1.79 5.87
C LEU A 287 13.66 1.70 5.67
N ASP A 288 14.10 1.10 4.56
CA ASP A 288 15.50 1.14 4.16
C ASP A 288 15.80 2.47 3.44
N PRO A 289 16.75 3.28 3.93
CA PRO A 289 17.13 4.54 3.27
C PRO A 289 17.58 4.36 1.81
N ALA A 290 18.18 3.22 1.45
CA ALA A 290 18.60 2.95 0.08
C ALA A 290 17.38 2.75 -0.85
N ASP A 291 16.32 2.09 -0.38
CA ASP A 291 15.08 1.92 -1.13
C ASP A 291 14.32 3.23 -1.29
N PHE A 292 14.36 4.09 -0.26
CA PHE A 292 13.88 5.47 -0.37
C PHE A 292 14.63 6.24 -1.44
N ASP A 293 15.97 6.22 -1.42
CA ASP A 293 16.80 6.93 -2.37
C ASP A 293 16.60 6.42 -3.81
N ARG A 294 16.44 5.10 -4.00
CA ARG A 294 16.07 4.51 -5.29
C ARG A 294 14.73 5.05 -5.80
N THR A 295 13.71 5.06 -4.93
CA THR A 295 12.38 5.62 -5.29
C THR A 295 12.49 7.09 -5.68
N VAL A 296 13.21 7.89 -4.90
CA VAL A 296 13.44 9.32 -5.21
C VAL A 296 14.16 9.49 -6.55
N ALA A 297 15.20 8.70 -6.81
CA ALA A 297 15.94 8.76 -8.08
C ALA A 297 15.02 8.46 -9.28
N THR A 298 14.17 7.43 -9.18
CA THR A 298 13.18 7.09 -10.21
C THR A 298 12.25 8.28 -10.48
N LEU A 299 11.75 8.95 -9.45
CA LEU A 299 10.80 10.06 -9.61
C LEU A 299 11.44 11.34 -10.14
N LEU A 300 12.71 11.61 -9.78
CA LEU A 300 13.48 12.74 -10.30
C LEU A 300 13.84 12.58 -11.78
N ALA A 301 13.88 11.33 -12.27
CA ALA A 301 14.20 11.03 -13.66
C ALA A 301 13.02 11.24 -14.62
N GLY A 302 11.92 11.83 -14.18
CA GLY A 302 10.70 12.10 -14.97
C GLY A 302 10.84 13.14 -16.10
N GLY A 303 12.04 13.43 -16.58
CA GLY A 303 12.29 14.28 -17.73
C GLY A 303 11.91 15.76 -17.50
N SER A 304 11.14 16.32 -18.42
CA SER A 304 10.73 17.74 -18.36
C SER A 304 9.61 18.01 -17.34
N ASP A 305 8.93 16.97 -16.87
CA ASP A 305 7.82 17.07 -15.89
C ASP A 305 7.96 16.00 -14.80
N PRO A 306 9.00 16.11 -13.95
CA PRO A 306 9.26 15.11 -12.92
C PRO A 306 8.18 15.17 -11.83
N VAL A 307 7.88 14.04 -11.22
CA VAL A 307 6.89 13.92 -10.14
C VAL A 307 7.27 14.74 -8.92
N ILE A 308 8.57 14.83 -8.65
CA ILE A 308 9.17 15.68 -7.62
C ILE A 308 10.35 16.42 -8.23
N THR A 309 10.64 17.64 -7.74
CA THR A 309 11.71 18.49 -8.30
C THR A 309 13.02 18.40 -7.53
N LYS A 310 12.98 17.84 -6.33
CA LYS A 310 14.14 17.65 -5.45
C LYS A 310 13.91 16.48 -4.50
N LYS A 311 14.99 15.95 -3.90
CA LYS A 311 14.89 14.95 -2.83
C LYS A 311 14.12 15.57 -1.65
N PRO A 312 12.99 14.97 -1.22
CA PRO A 312 12.22 15.48 -0.10
C PRO A 312 12.95 15.28 1.24
N GLU A 313 12.94 16.31 2.08
CA GLU A 313 13.43 16.22 3.46
C GLU A 313 12.28 15.86 4.40
N GLY A 314 12.56 15.11 5.49
CA GLY A 314 11.56 14.73 6.49
C GLY A 314 10.43 13.84 5.98
N ALA A 315 10.60 13.21 4.83
CA ALA A 315 9.56 12.37 4.22
C ALA A 315 9.37 11.01 4.91
N TRP A 316 10.26 10.63 5.79
CA TRP A 316 10.21 9.41 6.59
C TRP A 316 10.91 9.57 7.93
N THR A 317 10.61 8.68 8.88
CA THR A 317 11.26 8.62 10.18
C THR A 317 11.33 7.18 10.70
N HIS A 318 12.39 6.84 11.43
CA HIS A 318 12.49 5.59 12.17
C HIS A 318 11.96 5.70 13.61
N GLU A 319 11.66 6.91 14.12
CA GLU A 319 11.25 7.09 15.53
C GLU A 319 10.11 6.16 15.93
N ILE A 320 9.14 5.95 15.04
CA ILE A 320 7.97 5.10 15.31
C ILE A 320 8.37 3.63 15.27
N THR A 321 9.07 3.18 14.23
CA THR A 321 9.49 1.78 14.10
C THR A 321 10.50 1.38 15.16
N ASP A 322 11.45 2.24 15.50
CA ASP A 322 12.43 1.98 16.57
C ASP A 322 11.74 1.79 17.93
N ALA A 323 10.72 2.60 18.23
CA ALA A 323 9.95 2.45 19.47
C ALA A 323 8.95 1.28 19.45
N ALA A 324 8.45 0.91 18.27
CA ALA A 324 7.46 -0.14 18.12
C ALA A 324 8.07 -1.56 18.16
N LEU A 325 9.31 -1.72 17.65
CA LEU A 325 9.88 -3.02 17.27
C LEU A 325 11.09 -3.46 18.10
N ASN A 326 11.52 -2.60 19.06
CA ASN A 326 12.62 -2.88 20.00
C ASN A 326 12.15 -3.40 21.36
#